data_7867142e0519a228c7a1ea2181934660
#
_entry.id   7867142e0519a228c7a1ea2181934660
#
_cell.length_a   1.000
_cell.length_b   1.000
_cell.length_c   1.000
_cell.angle_alpha   90.00
_cell.angle_beta   90.00
_cell.angle_gamma   90.00
#
_symmetry.space_group_name_H-M   'P 1'
#
loop_
_entity.id
_entity.type
_entity.pdbx_description
1 polymer ?
#
loop_
_entity_poly.entity_id
_entity_poly.type
_entity_poly.pdbx_seq_one_letter_code
_entity_poly.pdbx_strand_id
1 'polypeptide(L)'
;MRRTVFFSLCIGLLLSCQTGYNKSKNGSDFESLQLKTSFVDLNNNEVDLAQYKGKRIVLNYWATWCGPCIKEMPGLKKAEELLENHNYTFLLVSDETISKISEFKMNKNFDFNFFKSVESIETLGIYSLPTSYIFDEKGKKIETIVGTIAWDSEQIIDKLKKL
;
A
#
# COMPACT_ATOMS: atom_id res chain seq x y z
N MET A 1 63.15 -32.41 49.51
CA MET A 1 61.95 -33.02 48.97
C MET A 1 60.97 -31.88 48.59
N ARG A 2 60.93 -31.48 47.31
CA ARG A 2 60.09 -30.37 46.83
C ARG A 2 58.91 -30.96 46.00
N ARG A 3 57.71 -30.77 46.50
CA ARG A 3 56.49 -31.17 45.81
C ARG A 3 56.04 -29.99 44.91
N THR A 4 56.17 -30.16 43.64
CA THR A 4 55.60 -29.26 42.61
C THR A 4 54.10 -29.63 42.39
N VAL A 5 53.25 -28.65 42.69
CA VAL A 5 51.82 -28.74 42.40
C VAL A 5 51.56 -28.10 41.01
N PHE A 6 51.15 -28.90 40.06
CA PHE A 6 50.72 -28.41 38.75
C PHE A 6 49.29 -27.90 38.85
N PHE A 7 49.09 -26.59 38.64
CA PHE A 7 47.80 -25.97 38.50
C PHE A 7 47.37 -26.13 37.02
N SER A 8 46.43 -26.99 36.74
CA SER A 8 45.84 -27.12 35.43
C SER A 8 44.80 -26.03 35.21
N LEU A 9 45.11 -25.09 34.33
CA LEU A 9 44.23 -23.98 33.96
C LEU A 9 43.29 -24.45 32.83
N CYS A 10 42.08 -24.88 33.18
CA CYS A 10 41.04 -25.13 32.18
C CYS A 10 40.47 -23.80 31.65
N ILE A 11 40.96 -23.40 30.48
CA ILE A 11 40.36 -22.29 29.72
C ILE A 11 39.11 -22.82 28.99
N GLY A 12 37.95 -22.57 29.57
CA GLY A 12 36.67 -22.82 28.94
C GLY A 12 36.42 -21.80 27.82
N LEU A 13 36.52 -22.24 26.58
CA LEU A 13 36.07 -21.49 25.43
C LEU A 13 34.52 -21.46 25.43
N LEU A 14 33.95 -20.37 25.91
CA LEU A 14 32.56 -20.05 25.69
C LEU A 14 32.39 -19.58 24.25
N LEU A 15 31.98 -20.48 23.32
CA LEU A 15 31.45 -20.10 22.02
C LEU A 15 30.09 -19.41 22.26
N SER A 16 30.13 -18.08 22.33
CA SER A 16 28.92 -17.26 22.22
C SER A 16 28.47 -17.31 20.78
N CYS A 17 27.48 -18.15 20.49
CA CYS A 17 26.68 -18.05 19.27
C CYS A 17 25.85 -16.77 19.33
N GLN A 18 26.42 -15.67 18.86
CA GLN A 18 25.63 -14.51 18.50
C GLN A 18 24.91 -14.84 17.18
N THR A 19 23.68 -15.31 17.28
CA THR A 19 22.75 -15.28 16.15
C THR A 19 22.49 -13.81 15.86
N GLY A 20 23.30 -13.25 14.97
CA GLY A 20 23.08 -11.92 14.41
C GLY A 20 21.76 -11.95 13.63
N TYR A 21 20.68 -11.51 14.28
CA TYR A 21 19.44 -11.14 13.60
C TYR A 21 19.75 -9.90 12.75
N ASN A 22 20.22 -10.14 11.53
CA ASN A 22 20.31 -9.09 10.52
C ASN A 22 18.89 -8.68 10.14
N LYS A 23 18.32 -7.72 10.87
CA LYS A 23 17.12 -7.00 10.47
C LYS A 23 17.48 -6.27 9.17
N SER A 24 17.21 -6.92 8.04
CA SER A 24 17.27 -6.31 6.72
C SER A 24 16.43 -5.03 6.75
N LYS A 25 17.08 -3.88 6.62
CA LYS A 25 16.45 -2.55 6.59
C LYS A 25 15.76 -2.27 5.23
N ASN A 26 15.42 -3.29 4.48
CA ASN A 26 14.71 -3.20 3.21
C ASN A 26 13.29 -3.76 3.35
N GLY A 27 12.56 -3.34 4.40
CA GLY A 27 11.10 -3.40 4.36
C GLY A 27 10.65 -2.49 3.21
N SER A 28 10.11 -3.05 2.13
CA SER A 28 9.55 -2.25 1.05
C SER A 28 8.47 -1.34 1.63
N ASP A 29 8.32 -0.11 1.10
CA ASP A 29 7.28 0.82 1.54
C ASP A 29 5.88 0.17 1.46
N PHE A 30 5.73 -0.83 0.59
CA PHE A 30 4.56 -1.69 0.45
C PHE A 30 4.30 -2.54 1.70
N GLU A 31 5.33 -3.17 2.26
CA GLU A 31 5.25 -3.91 3.52
C GLU A 31 4.92 -2.97 4.69
N SER A 32 5.46 -1.75 4.68
CA SER A 32 5.15 -0.71 5.66
C SER A 32 3.72 -0.17 5.52
N LEU A 33 3.17 -0.12 4.29
CA LEU A 33 1.77 0.23 4.05
C LEU A 33 0.86 -0.87 4.58
N GLN A 34 1.16 -2.15 4.31
CA GLN A 34 0.39 -3.30 4.79
C GLN A 34 0.37 -3.41 6.32
N LEU A 35 1.46 -3.02 6.98
CA LEU A 35 1.55 -2.97 8.45
C LEU A 35 0.73 -1.82 9.06
N LYS A 36 0.37 -0.80 8.28
CA LYS A 36 -0.34 0.38 8.74
C LYS A 36 -1.81 0.43 8.32
N THR A 37 -2.17 -0.31 7.29
CA THR A 37 -3.51 -0.24 6.68
C THR A 37 -4.04 -1.63 6.43
N SER A 38 -5.18 -1.93 7.06
CA SER A 38 -5.94 -3.14 6.77
C SER A 38 -7.11 -2.78 5.88
N PHE A 39 -7.26 -3.50 4.77
CA PHE A 39 -8.38 -3.35 3.87
C PHE A 39 -9.22 -4.61 3.84
N VAL A 40 -10.51 -4.44 3.61
CA VAL A 40 -11.42 -5.54 3.31
C VAL A 40 -12.12 -5.29 1.97
N ASP A 41 -12.44 -6.35 1.26
CA ASP A 41 -13.25 -6.27 0.05
C ASP A 41 -14.74 -6.02 0.39
N LEU A 42 -15.58 -5.88 -0.62
CA LEU A 42 -17.02 -5.64 -0.41
C LEU A 42 -17.79 -6.87 0.12
N ASN A 43 -17.13 -8.02 0.25
CA ASN A 43 -17.65 -9.24 0.90
C ASN A 43 -17.09 -9.39 2.32
N ASN A 44 -16.38 -8.37 2.83
CA ASN A 44 -15.75 -8.35 4.14
C ASN A 44 -14.59 -9.37 4.31
N ASN A 45 -13.95 -9.78 3.21
CA ASN A 45 -12.74 -10.58 3.28
C ASN A 45 -11.53 -9.65 3.41
N GLU A 46 -10.56 -10.03 4.24
CA GLU A 46 -9.29 -9.32 4.34
C GLU A 46 -8.56 -9.31 2.99
N VAL A 47 -8.00 -8.16 2.65
CA VAL A 47 -7.26 -7.97 1.40
C VAL A 47 -5.76 -7.98 1.70
N ASP A 48 -5.08 -9.01 1.21
CA ASP A 48 -3.62 -9.04 1.23
C ASP A 48 -3.08 -8.22 0.04
N LEU A 49 -2.49 -7.07 0.34
CA LEU A 49 -1.86 -6.24 -0.69
C LEU A 49 -0.67 -6.93 -1.36
N ALA A 50 -0.12 -8.00 -0.77
CA ALA A 50 0.95 -8.77 -1.41
C ALA A 50 0.53 -9.41 -2.74
N GLN A 51 -0.78 -9.61 -2.98
CA GLN A 51 -1.31 -10.07 -4.28
C GLN A 51 -1.02 -9.09 -5.42
N TYR A 52 -0.77 -7.82 -5.11
CA TYR A 52 -0.43 -6.77 -6.09
C TYR A 52 1.08 -6.58 -6.24
N LYS A 53 1.91 -7.42 -5.61
CA LYS A 53 3.36 -7.35 -5.78
C LYS A 53 3.74 -7.52 -7.25
N GLY A 54 4.62 -6.66 -7.72
CA GLY A 54 4.98 -6.60 -9.14
C GLY A 54 4.05 -5.75 -9.99
N LYS A 55 2.99 -5.17 -9.41
CA LYS A 55 2.13 -4.18 -10.07
C LYS A 55 2.51 -2.76 -9.64
N ARG A 56 2.30 -1.81 -10.52
CA ARG A 56 2.21 -0.38 -10.18
C ARG A 56 0.81 -0.12 -9.66
N ILE A 57 0.70 0.59 -8.54
CA ILE A 57 -0.59 0.80 -7.88
C ILE A 57 -0.91 2.28 -7.84
N VAL A 58 -2.12 2.64 -8.27
CA VAL A 58 -2.78 3.90 -7.91
C VAL A 58 -3.77 3.57 -6.80
N LEU A 59 -3.44 3.96 -5.57
CA LEU A 59 -4.30 3.79 -4.39
C LEU A 59 -4.99 5.13 -4.13
N ASN A 60 -6.29 5.23 -4.46
CA ASN A 60 -7.08 6.45 -4.33
C ASN A 60 -8.01 6.37 -3.12
N TYR A 61 -7.86 7.29 -2.19
CA TYR A 61 -8.75 7.44 -1.04
C TYR A 61 -9.87 8.40 -1.40
N TRP A 62 -11.11 7.95 -1.17
CA TRP A 62 -12.32 8.64 -1.57
C TRP A 62 -13.48 8.41 -0.59
N ALA A 63 -14.61 9.09 -0.80
CA ALA A 63 -15.86 8.82 -0.07
C ALA A 63 -17.09 9.13 -0.94
N THR A 64 -18.23 8.52 -0.59
CA THR A 64 -19.49 8.70 -1.34
C THR A 64 -20.04 10.13 -1.28
N TRP A 65 -19.68 10.87 -0.25
CA TRP A 65 -20.04 12.30 -0.07
C TRP A 65 -19.02 13.27 -0.69
N CYS A 66 -17.86 12.77 -1.15
CA CYS A 66 -16.79 13.58 -1.74
C CYS A 66 -17.11 13.90 -3.21
N GLY A 67 -17.76 15.03 -3.46
CA GLY A 67 -18.12 15.48 -4.82
C GLY A 67 -16.92 15.54 -5.78
N PRO A 68 -15.77 16.14 -5.40
CA PRO A 68 -14.56 16.14 -6.23
C PRO A 68 -14.06 14.73 -6.57
N CYS A 69 -14.08 13.78 -5.62
CA CYS A 69 -13.68 12.39 -5.85
C CYS A 69 -14.54 11.73 -6.94
N ILE A 70 -15.86 11.92 -6.85
CA ILE A 70 -16.81 11.33 -7.81
C ILE A 70 -16.61 11.93 -9.20
N LYS A 71 -16.29 13.23 -9.30
CA LYS A 71 -16.04 13.92 -10.57
C LYS A 71 -14.80 13.41 -11.30
N GLU A 72 -13.76 12.95 -10.58
CA GLU A 72 -12.55 12.44 -11.21
C GLU A 72 -12.63 10.96 -11.61
N MET A 73 -13.61 10.19 -11.10
CA MET A 73 -13.74 8.75 -11.38
C MET A 73 -13.81 8.38 -12.86
N PRO A 74 -14.52 9.11 -13.74
CA PRO A 74 -14.46 8.81 -15.17
C PRO A 74 -13.05 8.92 -15.76
N GLY A 75 -12.27 9.94 -15.33
CA GLY A 75 -10.88 10.12 -15.74
C GLY A 75 -9.98 9.02 -15.18
N LEU A 76 -10.19 8.60 -13.90
CA LEU A 76 -9.51 7.45 -13.30
C LEU A 76 -9.77 6.17 -14.10
N LYS A 77 -11.03 5.91 -14.50
CA LYS A 77 -11.36 4.72 -15.29
C LYS A 77 -10.68 4.74 -16.65
N LYS A 78 -10.69 5.90 -17.31
CA LYS A 78 -9.98 6.07 -18.57
C LYS A 78 -8.47 5.88 -18.45
N ALA A 79 -7.88 6.40 -17.36
CA ALA A 79 -6.46 6.19 -17.07
C ALA A 79 -6.13 4.71 -16.82
N GLU A 80 -6.99 3.98 -16.10
CA GLU A 80 -6.84 2.54 -15.88
C GLU A 80 -6.77 1.78 -17.21
N GLU A 81 -7.69 2.08 -18.16
CA GLU A 81 -7.70 1.50 -19.51
C GLU A 81 -6.44 1.84 -20.30
N LEU A 82 -6.01 3.12 -20.28
CA LEU A 82 -4.83 3.59 -21.02
C LEU A 82 -3.50 3.03 -20.47
N LEU A 83 -3.50 2.60 -19.20
CA LEU A 83 -2.33 2.08 -18.50
C LEU A 83 -2.38 0.55 -18.30
N GLU A 84 -3.38 -0.14 -18.85
CA GLU A 84 -3.52 -1.60 -18.75
C GLU A 84 -2.24 -2.35 -19.14
N ASN A 85 -1.63 -1.96 -20.26
CA ASN A 85 -0.39 -2.56 -20.77
C ASN A 85 0.89 -2.05 -20.05
N HIS A 86 0.74 -1.17 -19.03
CA HIS A 86 1.84 -0.61 -18.24
C HIS A 86 1.85 -1.15 -16.81
N ASN A 87 1.18 -2.28 -16.60
CA ASN A 87 1.16 -3.02 -15.34
C ASN A 87 0.55 -2.25 -14.15
N TYR A 88 -0.29 -1.27 -14.41
CA TYR A 88 -1.02 -0.53 -13.39
C TYR A 88 -2.26 -1.28 -12.90
N THR A 89 -2.59 -1.08 -11.62
CA THR A 89 -3.89 -1.42 -11.04
C THR A 89 -4.39 -0.24 -10.19
N PHE A 90 -5.69 -0.02 -10.21
CA PHE A 90 -6.34 1.07 -9.49
C PHE A 90 -7.15 0.49 -8.35
N LEU A 91 -6.89 0.96 -7.13
CA LEU A 91 -7.54 0.52 -5.90
C LEU A 91 -8.21 1.73 -5.26
N LEU A 92 -9.52 1.71 -5.13
CA LEU A 92 -10.31 2.79 -4.55
C LEU A 92 -10.73 2.42 -3.14
N VAL A 93 -10.25 3.17 -2.16
CA VAL A 93 -10.40 2.88 -0.74
C VAL A 93 -11.23 3.95 -0.04
N SER A 94 -12.24 3.54 0.71
CA SER A 94 -13.05 4.40 1.58
C SER A 94 -13.13 3.79 2.98
N ASP A 95 -13.21 4.61 4.02
CA ASP A 95 -13.47 4.16 5.39
C ASP A 95 -14.96 4.07 5.74
N GLU A 96 -15.83 4.36 4.77
CA GLU A 96 -17.27 4.20 4.95
C GLU A 96 -17.65 2.71 5.06
N THR A 97 -18.90 2.46 5.43
CA THR A 97 -19.40 1.09 5.54
C THR A 97 -19.43 0.39 4.17
N ILE A 98 -19.22 -0.94 4.15
CA ILE A 98 -19.33 -1.76 2.94
C ILE A 98 -20.67 -1.53 2.23
N SER A 99 -21.77 -1.39 2.99
CA SER A 99 -23.10 -1.14 2.42
C SER A 99 -23.13 0.14 1.59
N LYS A 100 -22.58 1.26 2.10
CA LYS A 100 -22.52 2.53 1.38
C LYS A 100 -21.66 2.45 0.12
N ILE A 101 -20.50 1.81 0.22
CA ILE A 101 -19.60 1.63 -0.94
C ILE A 101 -20.28 0.75 -2.00
N SER A 102 -20.93 -0.33 -1.60
CA SER A 102 -21.64 -1.25 -2.50
C SER A 102 -22.82 -0.57 -3.18
N GLU A 103 -23.62 0.20 -2.44
CA GLU A 103 -24.73 0.98 -3.00
C GLU A 103 -24.23 2.01 -4.02
N PHE A 104 -23.14 2.71 -3.69
CA PHE A 104 -22.50 3.65 -4.62
C PHE A 104 -22.06 2.94 -5.91
N LYS A 105 -21.35 1.80 -5.79
CA LYS A 105 -20.87 0.99 -6.93
C LYS A 105 -22.03 0.62 -7.85
N MET A 106 -23.13 0.12 -7.28
CA MET A 106 -24.33 -0.26 -8.05
C MET A 106 -25.00 0.93 -8.74
N ASN A 107 -25.18 2.05 -8.01
CA ASN A 107 -25.89 3.21 -8.52
C ASN A 107 -25.10 3.99 -9.58
N LYS A 108 -23.78 3.97 -9.53
CA LYS A 108 -22.90 4.72 -10.44
C LYS A 108 -22.35 3.85 -11.57
N ASN A 109 -22.52 2.53 -11.49
CA ASN A 109 -22.02 1.56 -12.47
C ASN A 109 -20.51 1.70 -12.76
N PHE A 110 -19.73 2.02 -11.73
CA PHE A 110 -18.27 2.01 -11.82
C PHE A 110 -17.74 0.61 -11.52
N ASP A 111 -16.90 0.11 -12.41
CA ASP A 111 -16.21 -1.18 -12.24
C ASP A 111 -14.76 -0.95 -11.84
N PHE A 112 -14.56 -0.58 -10.57
CA PHE A 112 -13.26 -0.48 -9.93
C PHE A 112 -13.10 -1.55 -8.85
N ASN A 113 -11.85 -1.77 -8.43
CA ASN A 113 -11.53 -2.50 -7.22
C ASN A 113 -11.79 -1.60 -6.00
N PHE A 114 -13.01 -1.68 -5.45
CA PHE A 114 -13.39 -0.94 -4.26
C PHE A 114 -13.08 -1.72 -2.99
N PHE A 115 -12.51 -1.03 -2.01
CA PHE A 115 -12.18 -1.58 -0.71
C PHE A 115 -12.64 -0.68 0.42
N LYS A 116 -12.88 -1.29 1.60
CA LYS A 116 -13.10 -0.57 2.83
C LYS A 116 -11.79 -0.55 3.63
N SER A 117 -11.37 0.64 4.08
CA SER A 117 -10.34 0.78 5.11
C SER A 117 -10.88 0.38 6.47
N VAL A 118 -10.14 -0.42 7.24
CA VAL A 118 -10.52 -0.78 8.61
C VAL A 118 -10.31 0.42 9.54
N GLU A 119 -9.17 1.13 9.38
CA GLU A 119 -8.91 2.39 10.08
C GLU A 119 -9.59 3.56 9.37
N SER A 120 -9.91 4.61 10.14
CA SER A 120 -10.36 5.87 9.54
C SER A 120 -9.24 6.52 8.73
N ILE A 121 -9.61 7.25 7.68
CA ILE A 121 -8.63 7.94 6.83
C ILE A 121 -7.82 8.98 7.61
N GLU A 122 -8.41 9.61 8.66
CA GLU A 122 -7.68 10.55 9.52
C GLU A 122 -6.59 9.83 10.34
N THR A 123 -6.86 8.61 10.83
CA THR A 123 -5.87 7.77 11.52
C THR A 123 -4.70 7.43 10.61
N LEU A 124 -4.95 7.31 9.31
CA LEU A 124 -3.92 7.11 8.29
C LEU A 124 -3.17 8.40 7.91
N GLY A 125 -3.53 9.53 8.52
CA GLY A 125 -2.93 10.85 8.24
C GLY A 125 -3.46 11.51 6.96
N ILE A 126 -4.63 11.11 6.49
CA ILE A 126 -5.27 11.66 5.29
C ILE A 126 -6.35 12.65 5.74
N TYR A 127 -6.13 13.94 5.50
CA TYR A 127 -6.99 15.03 5.95
C TYR A 127 -7.72 15.74 4.80
N SER A 128 -7.53 15.28 3.58
CA SER A 128 -8.18 15.82 2.38
C SER A 128 -8.50 14.73 1.39
N LEU A 129 -9.67 14.79 0.77
CA LEU A 129 -10.09 13.88 -0.29
C LEU A 129 -10.35 14.62 -1.60
N PRO A 130 -10.01 13.99 -2.74
CA PRO A 130 -9.31 12.73 -2.87
C PRO A 130 -7.82 12.85 -2.51
N THR A 131 -7.23 11.77 -2.04
CA THR A 131 -5.78 11.62 -1.91
C THR A 131 -5.36 10.33 -2.58
N SER A 132 -4.38 10.39 -3.48
CA SER A 132 -3.86 9.24 -4.19
C SER A 132 -2.39 8.99 -3.89
N TYR A 133 -2.05 7.75 -3.63
CA TYR A 133 -0.67 7.27 -3.53
C TYR A 133 -0.34 6.43 -4.76
N ILE A 134 0.85 6.66 -5.32
CA ILE A 134 1.35 5.86 -6.44
C ILE A 134 2.53 5.03 -5.93
N PHE A 135 2.47 3.72 -6.23
CA PHE A 135 3.51 2.77 -5.88
C PHE A 135 4.12 2.16 -7.14
N ASP A 136 5.43 1.92 -7.10
CA ASP A 136 6.14 1.17 -8.14
C ASP A 136 5.94 -0.35 -7.99
N GLU A 137 6.51 -1.15 -8.90
CA GLU A 137 6.40 -2.61 -8.89
C GLU A 137 7.05 -3.28 -7.67
N LYS A 138 7.92 -2.55 -6.95
CA LYS A 138 8.55 -3.00 -5.71
C LYS A 138 7.71 -2.68 -4.48
N GLY A 139 6.57 -1.99 -4.68
CA GLY A 139 5.69 -1.51 -3.63
C GLY A 139 6.22 -0.28 -2.89
N LYS A 140 7.20 0.42 -3.46
CA LYS A 140 7.66 1.68 -2.92
C LYS A 140 6.71 2.80 -3.32
N LYS A 141 6.25 3.59 -2.35
CA LYS A 141 5.48 4.79 -2.63
C LYS A 141 6.38 5.84 -3.29
N ILE A 142 6.07 6.20 -4.53
CA ILE A 142 6.86 7.12 -5.36
C ILE A 142 6.21 8.50 -5.50
N GLU A 143 4.88 8.60 -5.27
CA GLU A 143 4.19 9.87 -5.34
C GLU A 143 2.98 9.93 -4.41
N THR A 144 2.63 11.14 -3.98
CA THR A 144 1.38 11.47 -3.28
C THR A 144 0.73 12.64 -4.02
N ILE A 145 -0.53 12.47 -4.40
CA ILE A 145 -1.36 13.49 -5.04
C ILE A 145 -2.50 13.82 -4.10
N VAL A 146 -2.63 15.08 -3.69
CA VAL A 146 -3.73 15.57 -2.86
C VAL A 146 -4.62 16.47 -3.71
N GLY A 147 -5.91 16.19 -3.70
CA GLY A 147 -6.90 16.85 -4.55
C GLY A 147 -7.05 16.18 -5.93
N THR A 148 -7.97 16.73 -6.73
CA THR A 148 -8.32 16.20 -8.04
C THR A 148 -7.30 16.57 -9.11
N ILE A 149 -7.05 15.65 -10.04
CA ILE A 149 -6.28 15.91 -11.26
C ILE A 149 -7.04 15.38 -12.48
N ALA A 150 -6.61 15.78 -13.67
CA ALA A 150 -7.12 15.23 -14.94
C ALA A 150 -6.36 13.91 -15.24
N TRP A 151 -6.81 12.80 -14.62
CA TRP A 151 -6.14 11.50 -14.68
C TRP A 151 -5.91 10.99 -16.11
N ASP A 152 -6.85 11.27 -17.03
CA ASP A 152 -6.82 10.85 -18.42
C ASP A 152 -6.11 11.86 -19.37
N SER A 153 -5.53 12.92 -18.82
CA SER A 153 -4.74 13.86 -19.63
C SER A 153 -3.45 13.21 -20.13
N GLU A 154 -3.05 13.55 -21.34
CA GLU A 154 -1.81 13.06 -21.96
C GLU A 154 -0.60 13.28 -21.03
N GLN A 155 -0.52 14.46 -20.39
CA GLN A 155 0.54 14.78 -19.45
C GLN A 155 0.63 13.81 -18.28
N ILE A 156 -0.50 13.42 -17.68
CA ILE A 156 -0.53 12.50 -16.54
C ILE A 156 -0.24 11.08 -17.01
N ILE A 157 -0.85 10.65 -18.11
CA ILE A 157 -0.60 9.33 -18.69
C ILE A 157 0.87 9.14 -19.05
N ASP A 158 1.47 10.11 -19.71
CA ASP A 158 2.90 10.06 -20.08
C ASP A 158 3.82 10.06 -18.85
N LYS A 159 3.44 10.82 -17.81
CA LYS A 159 4.16 10.80 -16.54
C LYS A 159 4.11 9.40 -15.92
N LEU A 160 2.91 8.81 -15.81
CA LEU A 160 2.71 7.48 -15.20
C LEU A 160 3.43 6.38 -16.00
N LYS A 161 3.49 6.47 -17.32
CA LYS A 161 4.25 5.51 -18.16
C LYS A 161 5.77 5.55 -17.89
N LYS A 162 6.30 6.67 -17.42
CA LYS A 162 7.73 6.88 -17.17
C LYS A 162 8.17 6.53 -15.74
N LEU A 163 7.24 6.38 -14.83
CA LEU A 163 7.50 5.98 -13.44
C LEU A 163 7.84 4.49 -13.34
#